data_bec637c6ba608c2b7e81f1505e146cd4
#
_entry.id   bec637c6ba608c2b7e81f1505e146cd4
#
_cell.length_a   1.000
_cell.length_b   1.000
_cell.length_c   1.000
_cell.angle_alpha   90.00
_cell.angle_beta   90.00
_cell.angle_gamma   90.00
#
_symmetry.space_group_name_H-M   'P 1'
#
loop_
_entity.id
_entity.type
_entity.pdbx_description
1 polymer ?
#
loop_
_entity_poly.entity_id
_entity_poly.type
_entity_poly.pdbx_seq_one_letter_code
_entity_poly.pdbx_strand_id
1 'polypeptide(L)'
;YYIPFDLHYYSLLYAKYCPEDKRSITFIKRSTIFSKSFMLFFSNSGNAIPFGRSLTYKFAQVAFWSIYSNFIEDKEVLSVIKGIIERNIKWWMSQKIFDSNGFLNIGYCYTNQFMSEFYNAKGSSYWCLKSFIFLLNSSDYFFKIDSSKLENKNNTRRYIPAIFSTIMFHQGHSYMFMNGQKCNNEFGNTEAKYEKFLYTTHCAPCVCRSVSGIENLACDNSLIIKIGQSFIIRKNSHILENNEHVMVSEWKPFNDVSIITYIFPNVPYHYRIHVVNTKISFKLYDFGTAVCKNNSLIKSTKDNKAFCYNTNQISGIYTLFDNGFSSICDCSPNVNLQYPKVVIPYTCTNFEKGKHYIVNCCYNGIAEIENTTKIQVKTDGIFYENVFYPFKETYFPNNSLYSKAIQIARKLKTIISYFK
;
A
#
# COMPACT_ATOMS: atom_id res chain seq x y z
N TYR A 1 0.40 -5.89 -8.22
CA TYR A 1 -0.28 -7.10 -8.67
C TYR A 1 0.02 -7.45 -10.13
N TYR A 2 -0.14 -6.51 -11.08
CA TYR A 2 0.03 -6.77 -12.51
C TYR A 2 1.46 -7.20 -12.91
N ILE A 3 2.47 -6.57 -12.34
CA ILE A 3 3.88 -6.87 -12.70
C ILE A 3 4.21 -8.36 -12.58
N PRO A 4 3.96 -9.04 -11.45
CA PRO A 4 4.31 -10.45 -11.32
C PRO A 4 3.43 -11.38 -12.17
N PHE A 5 2.09 -11.20 -12.18
CA PHE A 5 1.22 -12.17 -12.83
C PHE A 5 1.03 -11.95 -14.35
N ASP A 6 1.46 -10.80 -14.86
CA ASP A 6 1.33 -10.44 -16.27
C ASP A 6 2.70 -10.26 -16.93
N LEU A 7 3.40 -9.16 -16.65
CA LEU A 7 4.64 -8.81 -17.35
C LEU A 7 5.73 -9.90 -17.21
N HIS A 8 6.10 -10.25 -15.99
CA HIS A 8 7.11 -11.28 -15.77
C HIS A 8 6.61 -12.68 -16.10
N TYR A 9 5.34 -12.97 -15.80
CA TYR A 9 4.74 -14.27 -16.08
C TYR A 9 4.80 -14.59 -17.57
N TYR A 10 4.27 -13.72 -18.44
CA TYR A 10 4.28 -13.97 -19.88
C TYR A 10 5.66 -13.88 -20.51
N SER A 11 6.54 -13.03 -19.99
CA SER A 11 7.94 -13.01 -20.41
C SER A 11 8.64 -14.33 -20.13
N LEU A 12 8.44 -14.93 -18.97
CA LEU A 12 8.99 -16.25 -18.62
C LEU A 12 8.30 -17.38 -19.38
N LEU A 13 6.98 -17.28 -19.60
CA LEU A 13 6.26 -18.26 -20.43
C LEU A 13 6.81 -18.28 -21.85
N TYR A 14 7.05 -17.08 -22.43
CA TYR A 14 7.72 -16.97 -23.72
C TYR A 14 9.11 -17.61 -23.69
N ALA A 15 9.92 -17.30 -22.69
CA ALA A 15 11.28 -17.84 -22.57
C ALA A 15 11.29 -19.38 -22.43
N LYS A 16 10.25 -19.95 -21.80
CA LYS A 16 10.12 -21.43 -21.71
C LYS A 16 9.88 -22.10 -23.04
N TYR A 17 9.05 -21.50 -23.92
CA TYR A 17 8.69 -22.09 -25.21
C TYR A 17 9.56 -21.63 -26.38
N CYS A 18 10.30 -20.54 -26.22
CA CYS A 18 11.22 -19.99 -27.22
C CYS A 18 12.61 -19.78 -26.64
N PRO A 19 13.30 -20.83 -26.10
CA PRO A 19 14.57 -20.70 -25.39
C PRO A 19 15.69 -20.14 -26.27
N GLU A 20 15.67 -20.41 -27.58
CA GLU A 20 16.68 -19.95 -28.54
C GLU A 20 16.56 -18.45 -28.91
N ASP A 21 15.45 -17.82 -28.57
CA ASP A 21 15.31 -16.37 -28.80
C ASP A 21 16.15 -15.58 -27.82
N LYS A 22 17.01 -14.68 -28.36
CA LYS A 22 17.88 -13.81 -27.56
C LYS A 22 17.17 -12.97 -26.50
N ARG A 23 15.86 -12.68 -26.69
CA ARG A 23 15.04 -11.95 -25.72
C ARG A 23 14.80 -12.79 -24.47
N SER A 24 14.77 -14.12 -24.58
CA SER A 24 14.52 -15.04 -23.46
C SER A 24 15.56 -14.89 -22.37
N ILE A 25 16.84 -14.74 -22.71
CA ILE A 25 17.93 -14.48 -21.74
C ILE A 25 17.65 -13.17 -20.98
N THR A 26 17.21 -12.13 -21.68
CA THR A 26 16.89 -10.83 -21.06
C THR A 26 15.69 -10.94 -20.11
N PHE A 27 14.65 -11.69 -20.48
CA PHE A 27 13.47 -11.90 -19.66
C PHE A 27 13.79 -12.66 -18.38
N ILE A 28 14.56 -13.73 -18.47
CA ILE A 28 15.03 -14.51 -17.31
C ILE A 28 15.87 -13.62 -16.37
N LYS A 29 16.85 -12.89 -16.91
CA LYS A 29 17.70 -11.98 -16.12
C LYS A 29 16.88 -10.92 -15.37
N ARG A 30 15.92 -10.28 -16.02
CA ARG A 30 15.02 -9.28 -15.39
C ARG A 30 14.16 -9.92 -14.29
N SER A 31 13.65 -11.12 -14.53
CA SER A 31 12.85 -11.87 -13.55
C SER A 31 13.69 -12.30 -12.34
N THR A 32 14.96 -12.66 -12.53
CA THR A 32 15.88 -12.96 -11.42
C THR A 32 16.19 -11.73 -10.56
N ILE A 33 16.31 -10.54 -11.17
CA ILE A 33 16.46 -9.29 -10.41
C ILE A 33 15.16 -8.98 -9.64
N PHE A 34 14.02 -9.11 -10.30
CA PHE A 34 12.70 -8.87 -9.72
C PHE A 34 12.40 -9.81 -8.54
N SER A 35 12.74 -11.10 -8.64
CA SER A 35 12.47 -12.10 -7.60
C SER A 35 13.04 -11.71 -6.24
N LYS A 36 14.24 -11.14 -6.20
CA LYS A 36 14.94 -10.69 -4.98
C LYS A 36 14.16 -9.64 -4.19
N SER A 37 13.42 -8.78 -4.88
CA SER A 37 12.58 -7.77 -4.24
C SER A 37 11.17 -8.28 -4.00
N PHE A 38 10.64 -9.09 -4.89
CA PHE A 38 9.26 -9.56 -4.82
C PHE A 38 9.02 -10.55 -3.68
N MET A 39 10.02 -11.33 -3.26
CA MET A 39 9.89 -12.20 -2.09
C MET A 39 9.58 -11.43 -0.80
N LEU A 40 10.01 -10.17 -0.68
CA LEU A 40 9.71 -9.32 0.47
C LEU A 40 8.22 -8.93 0.59
N PHE A 41 7.43 -9.18 -0.43
CA PHE A 41 5.99 -8.91 -0.41
C PHE A 41 5.18 -9.95 0.36
N PHE A 42 5.79 -11.08 0.73
CA PHE A 42 5.10 -12.21 1.35
C PHE A 42 5.35 -12.27 2.84
N SER A 43 4.29 -12.53 3.60
CA SER A 43 4.38 -12.81 5.04
C SER A 43 4.81 -14.25 5.31
N ASN A 44 5.13 -14.55 6.56
CA ASN A 44 5.41 -15.93 7.00
C ASN A 44 4.19 -16.86 6.86
N SER A 45 2.98 -16.32 6.92
CA SER A 45 1.73 -17.08 6.72
C SER A 45 1.36 -17.25 5.24
N GLY A 46 2.08 -16.60 4.33
CA GLY A 46 1.94 -16.78 2.88
C GLY A 46 1.12 -15.71 2.18
N ASN A 47 0.34 -14.87 2.88
CA ASN A 47 -0.33 -13.78 2.22
C ASN A 47 0.67 -12.72 1.73
N ALA A 48 0.33 -12.05 0.64
CA ALA A 48 1.18 -11.02 0.06
C ALA A 48 0.57 -9.63 0.18
N ILE A 49 1.41 -8.59 0.12
CA ILE A 49 0.96 -7.19 0.17
C ILE A 49 -0.11 -6.94 -0.91
N PRO A 50 -1.33 -6.50 -0.53
CA PRO A 50 -2.42 -6.25 -1.46
C PRO A 50 -2.30 -4.86 -2.09
N PHE A 51 -1.44 -4.73 -3.09
CA PHE A 51 -1.11 -3.47 -3.76
C PHE A 51 -1.41 -3.51 -5.25
N GLY A 52 -2.04 -2.46 -5.77
CA GLY A 52 -2.37 -2.30 -7.18
C GLY A 52 -3.77 -2.79 -7.55
N ARG A 53 -4.08 -2.74 -8.86
CA ARG A 53 -5.37 -3.15 -9.42
C ARG A 53 -5.48 -4.68 -9.56
N SER A 54 -6.68 -5.14 -9.85
CA SER A 54 -6.99 -6.56 -10.11
C SER A 54 -6.79 -7.49 -8.91
N LEU A 55 -6.99 -6.95 -7.71
CA LEU A 55 -6.85 -7.72 -6.46
C LEU A 55 -7.87 -8.86 -6.37
N THR A 56 -8.97 -8.82 -7.16
CA THR A 56 -9.93 -9.93 -7.29
C THR A 56 -9.32 -11.19 -7.90
N TYR A 57 -8.13 -11.11 -8.53
CA TYR A 57 -7.40 -12.27 -9.08
C TYR A 57 -6.70 -13.11 -8.00
N LYS A 58 -6.90 -12.77 -6.74
CA LYS A 58 -6.53 -13.56 -5.55
C LYS A 58 -5.07 -14.04 -5.57
N PHE A 59 -4.83 -15.36 -5.60
CA PHE A 59 -3.50 -15.95 -5.59
C PHE A 59 -2.74 -15.90 -6.93
N ALA A 60 -3.24 -15.14 -7.93
CA ALA A 60 -2.47 -14.84 -9.14
C ALA A 60 -1.09 -14.21 -8.85
N GLN A 61 -0.88 -13.66 -7.66
CA GLN A 61 0.43 -13.13 -7.22
C GLN A 61 1.54 -14.18 -7.29
N VAL A 62 1.25 -15.45 -6.96
CA VAL A 62 2.24 -16.53 -7.01
C VAL A 62 2.41 -17.17 -8.38
N ALA A 63 1.67 -16.72 -9.39
CA ALA A 63 1.87 -17.16 -10.77
C ALA A 63 3.32 -16.90 -11.27
N PHE A 64 3.91 -15.77 -10.87
CA PHE A 64 5.31 -15.49 -11.12
C PHE A 64 6.23 -16.59 -10.57
N TRP A 65 6.08 -16.93 -9.29
CA TRP A 65 6.90 -17.95 -8.64
C TRP A 65 6.70 -19.32 -9.28
N SER A 66 5.48 -19.61 -9.67
CA SER A 66 5.10 -20.85 -10.33
C SER A 66 5.81 -21.02 -11.68
N ILE A 67 5.82 -20.01 -12.55
CA ILE A 67 6.57 -20.10 -13.81
C ILE A 67 8.07 -19.97 -13.61
N TYR A 68 8.53 -19.12 -12.66
CA TYR A 68 9.93 -18.87 -12.39
C TYR A 68 10.65 -20.12 -11.87
N SER A 69 9.96 -21.01 -11.15
CA SER A 69 10.50 -22.29 -10.68
C SER A 69 11.11 -23.17 -11.80
N ASN A 70 10.64 -22.98 -13.05
CA ASN A 70 11.18 -23.71 -14.22
C ASN A 70 12.59 -23.27 -14.65
N PHE A 71 13.09 -22.15 -14.12
CA PHE A 71 14.38 -21.54 -14.47
C PHE A 71 15.38 -21.58 -13.31
N ILE A 72 15.06 -22.33 -12.24
CA ILE A 72 15.89 -22.42 -11.03
C ILE A 72 16.41 -23.85 -10.88
N GLU A 73 17.72 -23.98 -10.86
CA GLU A 73 18.45 -25.23 -10.64
C GLU A 73 18.86 -25.37 -9.16
N ASP A 74 19.07 -24.25 -8.46
CA ASP A 74 19.44 -24.22 -7.05
C ASP A 74 18.33 -24.78 -6.17
N LYS A 75 18.65 -25.86 -5.46
CA LYS A 75 17.71 -26.59 -4.60
C LYS A 75 17.17 -25.78 -3.44
N GLU A 76 18.00 -24.95 -2.82
CA GLU A 76 17.61 -24.13 -1.68
C GLU A 76 16.65 -23.02 -2.13
N VAL A 77 16.99 -22.34 -3.23
CA VAL A 77 16.12 -21.33 -3.84
C VAL A 77 14.80 -21.94 -4.29
N LEU A 78 14.81 -23.11 -4.91
CA LEU A 78 13.61 -23.80 -5.36
C LEU A 78 12.71 -24.22 -4.19
N SER A 79 13.30 -24.67 -3.09
CA SER A 79 12.61 -25.00 -1.83
C SER A 79 11.90 -23.78 -1.23
N VAL A 80 12.52 -22.61 -1.23
CA VAL A 80 11.90 -21.34 -0.81
C VAL A 80 10.73 -20.97 -1.73
N ILE A 81 10.91 -21.06 -3.05
CA ILE A 81 9.86 -20.78 -4.05
C ILE A 81 8.65 -21.69 -3.83
N LYS A 82 8.87 -23.00 -3.68
CA LYS A 82 7.82 -23.97 -3.37
C LYS A 82 7.07 -23.57 -2.11
N GLY A 83 7.80 -23.20 -1.05
CA GLY A 83 7.23 -22.75 0.20
C GLY A 83 6.38 -21.48 0.08
N ILE A 84 6.78 -20.51 -0.75
CA ILE A 84 5.98 -19.31 -1.04
C ILE A 84 4.66 -19.70 -1.72
N ILE A 85 4.71 -20.55 -2.75
CA ILE A 85 3.54 -20.99 -3.50
C ILE A 85 2.55 -21.73 -2.58
N GLU A 86 3.03 -22.73 -1.83
CA GLU A 86 2.21 -23.55 -0.95
C GLU A 86 1.54 -22.73 0.14
N ARG A 87 2.30 -21.89 0.85
CA ARG A 87 1.74 -21.05 1.93
C ARG A 87 0.74 -20.04 1.40
N ASN A 88 1.02 -19.44 0.24
CA ASN A 88 0.09 -18.47 -0.35
C ASN A 88 -1.24 -19.15 -0.75
N ILE A 89 -1.19 -20.28 -1.44
CA ILE A 89 -2.40 -21.01 -1.82
C ILE A 89 -3.16 -21.47 -0.57
N LYS A 90 -2.48 -22.03 0.44
CA LYS A 90 -3.11 -22.44 1.71
C LYS A 90 -3.79 -21.27 2.41
N TRP A 91 -3.13 -20.11 2.46
CA TRP A 91 -3.72 -18.90 3.04
C TRP A 91 -4.99 -18.47 2.28
N TRP A 92 -4.97 -18.49 0.95
CA TRP A 92 -6.14 -18.15 0.15
C TRP A 92 -7.29 -19.14 0.33
N MET A 93 -7.01 -20.44 0.43
CA MET A 93 -8.02 -21.48 0.69
C MET A 93 -8.64 -21.35 2.09
N SER A 94 -8.00 -20.69 3.03
CA SER A 94 -8.58 -20.37 4.33
C SER A 94 -9.48 -19.13 4.33
N GLN A 95 -9.53 -18.38 3.22
CA GLN A 95 -10.40 -17.21 3.09
C GLN A 95 -11.78 -17.58 2.48
N LYS A 96 -12.76 -16.68 2.64
CA LYS A 96 -14.12 -16.85 2.09
C LYS A 96 -14.17 -16.49 0.60
N ILE A 97 -13.35 -17.13 -0.22
CA ILE A 97 -13.20 -16.81 -1.65
C ILE A 97 -14.15 -17.55 -2.56
N PHE A 98 -14.93 -18.48 -2.06
CA PHE A 98 -15.95 -19.23 -2.81
C PHE A 98 -17.34 -18.74 -2.44
N ASP A 99 -18.24 -18.77 -3.41
CA ASP A 99 -19.67 -18.58 -3.19
C ASP A 99 -20.35 -19.90 -2.73
N SER A 100 -21.66 -19.87 -2.51
CA SER A 100 -22.45 -21.03 -2.08
C SER A 100 -22.44 -22.21 -3.07
N ASN A 101 -22.12 -21.95 -4.33
CA ASN A 101 -22.06 -22.96 -5.40
C ASN A 101 -20.62 -23.46 -5.64
N GLY A 102 -19.64 -23.03 -4.84
CA GLY A 102 -18.25 -23.41 -4.99
C GLY A 102 -17.49 -22.64 -6.06
N PHE A 103 -18.05 -21.56 -6.63
CA PHE A 103 -17.35 -20.72 -7.59
C PHE A 103 -16.55 -19.61 -6.90
N LEU A 104 -15.41 -19.25 -7.49
CA LEU A 104 -14.61 -18.11 -7.02
C LEU A 104 -15.43 -16.81 -7.16
N ASN A 105 -15.57 -16.11 -6.04
CA ASN A 105 -16.31 -14.85 -5.99
C ASN A 105 -15.50 -13.65 -6.48
N ILE A 106 -16.19 -12.54 -6.82
CA ILE A 106 -15.57 -11.22 -7.00
C ILE A 106 -15.33 -10.61 -5.62
N GLY A 107 -14.12 -10.14 -5.41
CA GLY A 107 -13.65 -9.60 -4.13
C GLY A 107 -12.24 -10.07 -3.80
N TYR A 108 -11.69 -9.61 -2.71
CA TYR A 108 -10.38 -10.06 -2.22
C TYR A 108 -10.56 -11.27 -1.30
N CYS A 109 -10.64 -11.12 0.01
CA CYS A 109 -10.82 -12.25 0.93
C CYS A 109 -12.26 -12.73 1.10
N TYR A 110 -13.24 -12.01 0.55
CA TYR A 110 -14.67 -12.34 0.57
C TYR A 110 -15.36 -11.61 -0.59
N THR A 111 -16.64 -11.91 -0.82
CA THR A 111 -17.45 -11.24 -1.86
C THR A 111 -17.57 -9.75 -1.59
N ASN A 112 -16.94 -8.92 -2.43
CA ASN A 112 -16.95 -7.48 -2.31
C ASN A 112 -16.81 -6.82 -3.68
N GLN A 113 -17.92 -6.31 -4.21
CA GLN A 113 -17.93 -5.67 -5.53
C GLN A 113 -17.45 -4.22 -5.51
N PHE A 114 -17.46 -3.54 -4.35
CA PHE A 114 -16.98 -2.14 -4.24
C PHE A 114 -15.50 -1.99 -4.58
N MET A 115 -14.72 -3.07 -4.45
CA MET A 115 -13.30 -3.06 -4.80
C MET A 115 -13.02 -3.33 -6.27
N SER A 116 -14.01 -3.81 -7.03
CA SER A 116 -13.79 -4.26 -8.41
C SER A 116 -13.52 -3.10 -9.33
N GLU A 117 -12.65 -3.33 -10.29
CA GLU A 117 -12.49 -2.46 -11.45
C GLU A 117 -13.62 -2.72 -12.45
N PHE A 118 -13.93 -1.73 -13.28
CA PHE A 118 -15.01 -1.80 -14.25
C PHE A 118 -14.84 -2.92 -15.30
N TYR A 119 -13.61 -3.40 -15.52
CA TYR A 119 -13.31 -4.50 -16.46
C TYR A 119 -13.46 -5.89 -15.83
N ASN A 120 -13.73 -6.00 -14.53
CA ASN A 120 -13.87 -7.29 -13.87
C ASN A 120 -15.25 -7.89 -14.11
N ALA A 121 -15.27 -9.17 -14.47
CA ALA A 121 -16.45 -10.01 -14.62
C ALA A 121 -16.34 -11.24 -13.71
N LYS A 122 -17.40 -12.05 -13.63
CA LYS A 122 -17.40 -13.29 -12.81
C LYS A 122 -16.21 -14.21 -13.07
N GLY A 123 -15.78 -14.34 -14.33
CA GLY A 123 -14.62 -15.12 -14.73
C GLY A 123 -13.26 -14.51 -14.35
N SER A 124 -13.20 -13.23 -13.97
CA SER A 124 -11.92 -12.56 -13.70
C SER A 124 -11.16 -13.16 -12.52
N SER A 125 -11.84 -13.71 -11.52
CA SER A 125 -11.19 -14.36 -10.37
C SER A 125 -10.38 -15.59 -10.78
N TYR A 126 -10.72 -16.26 -11.88
CA TYR A 126 -10.04 -17.47 -12.38
C TYR A 126 -8.67 -17.19 -13.03
N TRP A 127 -8.27 -15.92 -13.21
CA TRP A 127 -6.88 -15.61 -13.56
C TRP A 127 -5.87 -16.15 -12.53
N CYS A 128 -6.30 -16.44 -11.31
CA CYS A 128 -5.48 -17.11 -10.31
C CYS A 128 -4.99 -18.51 -10.72
N LEU A 129 -5.66 -19.18 -11.67
CA LEU A 129 -5.25 -20.51 -12.15
C LEU A 129 -3.89 -20.51 -12.83
N LYS A 130 -3.38 -19.37 -13.30
CA LYS A 130 -1.98 -19.23 -13.75
C LYS A 130 -0.96 -19.70 -12.70
N SER A 131 -1.32 -19.63 -11.43
CA SER A 131 -0.46 -20.06 -10.31
C SER A 131 -0.18 -21.57 -10.30
N PHE A 132 -0.92 -22.36 -11.07
CA PHE A 132 -0.73 -23.81 -11.18
C PHE A 132 0.17 -24.23 -12.32
N ILE A 133 0.81 -23.31 -13.04
CA ILE A 133 1.70 -23.66 -14.15
C ILE A 133 2.91 -24.50 -13.70
N PHE A 134 3.26 -24.51 -12.42
CA PHE A 134 4.27 -25.42 -11.87
C PHE A 134 3.93 -26.91 -12.09
N LEU A 135 2.65 -27.25 -12.28
CA LEU A 135 2.23 -28.61 -12.60
C LEU A 135 2.76 -29.10 -13.96
N LEU A 136 3.20 -28.18 -14.84
CA LEU A 136 3.83 -28.46 -16.11
C LEU A 136 5.37 -28.56 -16.00
N ASN A 137 5.92 -28.56 -14.77
CA ASN A 137 7.34 -28.81 -14.57
C ASN A 137 7.67 -30.24 -14.97
N SER A 138 8.60 -30.39 -15.92
CA SER A 138 9.03 -31.66 -16.45
C SER A 138 9.89 -32.49 -15.48
N SER A 139 10.40 -31.87 -14.41
CA SER A 139 11.20 -32.58 -13.42
C SER A 139 10.37 -32.94 -12.20
N ASP A 140 10.30 -34.22 -11.88
CA ASP A 140 9.80 -34.73 -10.59
C ASP A 140 10.46 -34.08 -9.38
N TYR A 141 11.58 -33.41 -9.60
CA TYR A 141 12.39 -32.78 -8.57
C TYR A 141 11.64 -31.70 -7.79
N PHE A 142 10.90 -30.81 -8.49
CA PHE A 142 10.07 -29.77 -7.82
C PHE A 142 9.08 -30.38 -6.84
N PHE A 143 8.49 -31.53 -7.18
CA PHE A 143 7.50 -32.18 -6.32
C PHE A 143 8.13 -32.93 -5.14
N LYS A 144 9.36 -33.41 -5.30
CA LYS A 144 10.10 -34.20 -4.31
C LYS A 144 10.84 -33.35 -3.26
N ILE A 145 11.17 -32.08 -3.60
CA ILE A 145 11.89 -31.18 -2.68
C ILE A 145 10.96 -30.75 -1.53
N ASP A 146 11.49 -30.65 -0.33
CA ASP A 146 10.78 -30.10 0.80
C ASP A 146 10.63 -28.57 0.68
N SER A 147 9.50 -28.05 1.14
CA SER A 147 9.29 -26.60 1.15
C SER A 147 9.96 -25.97 2.35
N SER A 148 10.73 -24.90 2.14
CA SER A 148 11.35 -24.14 3.22
C SER A 148 10.60 -22.85 3.54
N LYS A 149 10.86 -22.32 4.73
CA LYS A 149 10.33 -21.01 5.16
C LYS A 149 11.13 -19.90 4.46
N LEU A 150 10.45 -18.78 4.24
CA LEU A 150 11.11 -17.55 3.84
C LEU A 150 11.77 -16.95 5.09
N GLU A 151 13.09 -16.90 5.12
CA GLU A 151 13.86 -16.32 6.22
C GLU A 151 13.95 -14.80 6.11
N ASN A 152 12.83 -14.11 6.28
CA ASN A 152 12.85 -12.67 6.43
C ASN A 152 13.22 -12.32 7.88
N LYS A 153 14.33 -11.61 8.06
CA LYS A 153 14.76 -11.15 9.37
C LYS A 153 13.90 -9.97 9.84
N ASN A 154 13.47 -10.02 11.09
CA ASN A 154 12.76 -8.88 11.70
C ASN A 154 13.57 -7.58 11.57
N ASN A 155 12.86 -6.48 11.33
CA ASN A 155 13.41 -5.13 11.15
C ASN A 155 14.33 -4.97 9.92
N THR A 156 14.30 -5.92 8.98
CA THR A 156 14.93 -5.72 7.68
C THR A 156 14.25 -4.56 6.96
N ARG A 157 15.02 -3.55 6.58
CA ARG A 157 14.56 -2.40 5.77
C ARG A 157 15.18 -2.50 4.39
N ARG A 158 14.39 -2.33 3.33
CA ARG A 158 14.87 -2.31 1.96
C ARG A 158 14.12 -1.32 1.09
N TYR A 159 14.84 -0.36 0.56
CA TYR A 159 14.31 0.53 -0.47
C TYR A 159 14.33 -0.15 -1.84
N ILE A 160 13.21 -0.04 -2.58
CA ILE A 160 13.06 -0.58 -3.94
C ILE A 160 12.85 0.61 -4.88
N PRO A 161 13.93 1.10 -5.54
CA PRO A 161 13.85 2.30 -6.39
C PRO A 161 12.84 2.20 -7.53
N ALA A 162 12.69 1.00 -8.11
CA ALA A 162 11.79 0.77 -9.25
C ALA A 162 10.30 1.07 -8.95
N ILE A 163 9.91 1.06 -7.67
CA ILE A 163 8.55 1.36 -7.22
C ILE A 163 8.52 2.48 -6.17
N PHE A 164 9.65 3.14 -5.92
CA PHE A 164 9.80 4.22 -4.93
C PHE A 164 9.23 3.87 -3.56
N SER A 165 9.49 2.65 -3.08
CA SER A 165 8.90 2.12 -1.85
C SER A 165 9.97 1.57 -0.92
N THR A 166 9.76 1.71 0.38
CA THR A 166 10.55 1.06 1.41
C THR A 166 9.75 -0.10 2.00
N ILE A 167 10.28 -1.32 1.88
CA ILE A 167 9.67 -2.50 2.49
C ILE A 167 10.42 -2.84 3.78
N MET A 168 9.66 -3.12 4.82
CA MET A 168 10.15 -3.60 6.11
C MET A 168 9.44 -4.89 6.48
N PHE A 169 10.14 -5.74 7.23
CA PHE A 169 9.59 -6.98 7.75
C PHE A 169 9.63 -6.98 9.28
N HIS A 170 8.48 -7.28 9.90
CA HIS A 170 8.35 -7.29 11.35
C HIS A 170 7.29 -8.29 11.81
N GLN A 171 7.60 -9.09 12.83
CA GLN A 171 6.68 -10.07 13.43
C GLN A 171 5.96 -10.96 12.41
N GLY A 172 6.67 -11.41 11.38
CA GLY A 172 6.12 -12.29 10.35
C GLY A 172 5.33 -11.59 9.23
N HIS A 173 5.23 -10.28 9.24
CA HIS A 173 4.47 -9.47 8.27
C HIS A 173 5.37 -8.51 7.47
N SER A 174 4.94 -8.23 6.25
CA SER A 174 5.58 -7.25 5.36
C SER A 174 4.82 -5.93 5.41
N TYR A 175 5.57 -4.84 5.45
CA TYR A 175 5.09 -3.45 5.50
C TYR A 175 5.74 -2.69 4.35
N MET A 176 4.95 -2.17 3.43
CA MET A 176 5.41 -1.39 2.28
C MET A 176 5.00 0.06 2.45
N PHE A 177 5.97 0.90 2.75
CA PHE A 177 5.80 2.35 2.83
C PHE A 177 5.92 2.98 1.46
N MET A 178 5.01 3.91 1.16
CA MET A 178 4.93 4.65 -0.09
C MET A 178 4.57 6.10 0.17
N ASN A 179 5.09 7.01 -0.65
CA ASN A 179 4.70 8.41 -0.56
C ASN A 179 4.87 9.13 -1.90
N GLY A 180 3.77 9.60 -2.47
CA GLY A 180 3.79 10.35 -3.72
C GLY A 180 3.67 9.52 -5.01
N GLN A 181 3.56 8.19 -4.91
CA GLN A 181 3.22 7.38 -6.07
C GLN A 181 1.79 7.66 -6.51
N LYS A 182 1.57 7.69 -7.81
CA LYS A 182 0.25 7.91 -8.42
C LYS A 182 -0.01 6.94 -9.57
N CYS A 183 -1.28 6.68 -9.83
CA CYS A 183 -1.72 5.97 -11.01
C CYS A 183 -2.46 6.95 -11.94
N ASN A 184 -2.03 7.07 -13.18
CA ASN A 184 -2.65 7.99 -14.14
C ASN A 184 -3.98 7.47 -14.71
N ASN A 185 -4.30 6.20 -14.48
CA ASN A 185 -5.51 5.56 -14.99
C ASN A 185 -6.52 5.38 -13.85
N GLU A 186 -7.76 5.77 -14.08
CA GLU A 186 -8.84 5.60 -13.12
C GLU A 186 -9.53 4.24 -13.33
N PHE A 187 -9.11 3.25 -12.53
CA PHE A 187 -9.66 1.88 -12.59
C PHE A 187 -10.69 1.57 -11.50
N GLY A 188 -11.13 2.56 -10.75
CA GLY A 188 -11.95 2.40 -9.55
C GLY A 188 -11.12 2.24 -8.28
N ASN A 189 -11.33 3.15 -7.33
CA ASN A 189 -10.59 3.22 -6.06
C ASN A 189 -9.06 3.26 -6.23
N THR A 190 -8.58 4.01 -7.22
CA THR A 190 -7.16 4.06 -7.59
C THR A 190 -6.31 4.61 -6.45
N GLU A 191 -6.79 5.63 -5.74
CA GLU A 191 -6.15 6.22 -4.57
C GLU A 191 -5.95 5.18 -3.45
N ALA A 192 -6.94 4.31 -3.23
CA ALA A 192 -6.86 3.26 -2.22
C ALA A 192 -5.87 2.14 -2.59
N LYS A 193 -5.72 1.85 -3.88
CA LYS A 193 -4.91 0.73 -4.39
C LYS A 193 -3.46 1.11 -4.66
N TYR A 194 -3.15 2.42 -4.85
CA TYR A 194 -1.83 2.89 -5.27
C TYR A 194 -1.24 4.01 -4.42
N GLU A 195 -2.05 4.79 -3.69
CA GLU A 195 -1.58 6.06 -3.13
C GLU A 195 -1.62 6.15 -1.60
N LYS A 196 -1.85 5.03 -0.88
CA LYS A 196 -1.77 5.02 0.58
C LYS A 196 -0.32 5.14 1.05
N PHE A 197 -0.14 5.62 2.27
CA PHE A 197 1.18 5.73 2.90
C PHE A 197 1.78 4.37 3.29
N LEU A 198 0.92 3.38 3.55
CA LEU A 198 1.33 2.06 4.01
C LEU A 198 0.38 0.99 3.48
N TYR A 199 0.96 -0.09 2.93
CA TYR A 199 0.30 -1.35 2.64
C TYR A 199 0.96 -2.46 3.43
N THR A 200 0.17 -3.37 4.00
CA THR A 200 0.70 -4.45 4.84
C THR A 200 0.07 -5.78 4.49
N THR A 201 0.79 -6.87 4.81
CA THR A 201 0.19 -8.22 4.82
C THR A 201 -0.67 -8.46 6.05
N HIS A 202 -0.65 -7.55 7.00
CA HIS A 202 -1.37 -7.63 8.27
C HIS A 202 -2.85 -7.27 8.15
N CYS A 203 -3.15 -6.22 7.35
CA CYS A 203 -4.50 -5.80 7.03
C CYS A 203 -4.54 -5.25 5.60
N ALA A 204 -5.46 -5.75 4.79
CA ALA A 204 -5.68 -5.22 3.45
C ALA A 204 -6.27 -3.80 3.50
N PRO A 205 -6.05 -2.97 2.46
CA PRO A 205 -6.54 -1.60 2.42
C PRO A 205 -8.07 -1.54 2.37
N CYS A 206 -8.59 -0.39 2.77
CA CYS A 206 -9.99 -0.02 2.57
C CYS A 206 -10.17 0.71 1.25
N VAL A 207 -11.35 0.58 0.65
CA VAL A 207 -11.80 1.27 -0.56
C VAL A 207 -12.99 2.15 -0.25
N CYS A 208 -13.12 3.27 -0.96
CA CYS A 208 -14.24 4.18 -0.81
C CYS A 208 -15.53 3.51 -1.29
N ARG A 209 -16.59 3.60 -0.48
CA ARG A 209 -17.93 3.14 -0.80
C ARG A 209 -18.85 4.27 -1.25
N SER A 210 -18.67 5.45 -0.63
CA SER A 210 -19.42 6.67 -0.93
C SER A 210 -18.61 7.87 -0.45
N VAL A 211 -18.83 9.03 -1.04
CA VAL A 211 -18.18 10.29 -0.66
C VAL A 211 -18.86 10.99 0.53
N SER A 212 -19.91 10.40 1.09
CA SER A 212 -20.67 10.93 2.22
C SER A 212 -20.13 10.42 3.56
N GLY A 213 -19.29 11.21 4.24
CA GLY A 213 -18.78 10.88 5.56
C GLY A 213 -17.50 10.02 5.55
N ILE A 214 -16.70 10.19 6.60
CA ILE A 214 -15.40 9.50 6.75
C ILE A 214 -15.54 7.99 6.91
N GLU A 215 -16.68 7.52 7.43
CA GLU A 215 -17.00 6.10 7.59
C GLU A 215 -17.16 5.36 6.25
N ASN A 216 -17.62 6.07 5.22
CA ASN A 216 -17.78 5.54 3.86
C ASN A 216 -16.51 5.70 3.01
N LEU A 217 -15.76 6.77 3.26
CA LEU A 217 -14.48 7.01 2.60
C LEU A 217 -13.41 6.01 3.04
N ALA A 218 -13.44 5.60 4.33
CA ALA A 218 -12.59 4.55 4.90
C ALA A 218 -11.12 4.65 4.46
N CYS A 219 -10.53 5.83 4.63
CA CYS A 219 -9.20 6.17 4.11
C CYS A 219 -8.07 5.74 5.03
N ASP A 220 -7.99 4.46 5.40
CA ASP A 220 -6.84 3.95 6.14
C ASP A 220 -5.50 4.34 5.47
N ASN A 221 -4.52 4.69 6.29
CA ASN A 221 -3.18 5.09 5.83
C ASN A 221 -3.18 6.19 4.75
N SER A 222 -4.06 7.18 4.87
CA SER A 222 -4.18 8.30 3.92
C SER A 222 -4.71 9.55 4.61
N LEU A 223 -4.77 10.65 3.86
CA LEU A 223 -5.31 11.94 4.32
C LEU A 223 -6.66 12.24 3.68
N ILE A 224 -7.50 12.93 4.45
CA ILE A 224 -8.72 13.57 3.96
C ILE A 224 -8.70 15.05 4.38
N ILE A 225 -9.07 15.93 3.47
CA ILE A 225 -9.44 17.31 3.77
C ILE A 225 -10.96 17.42 3.81
N LYS A 226 -11.49 18.14 4.79
CA LYS A 226 -12.89 18.56 4.86
C LYS A 226 -13.00 20.08 4.76
N ILE A 227 -13.78 20.56 3.78
CA ILE A 227 -14.13 21.97 3.60
C ILE A 227 -15.65 22.04 3.52
N GLY A 228 -16.27 22.76 4.48
CA GLY A 228 -17.73 22.73 4.61
C GLY A 228 -18.24 21.31 4.79
N GLN A 229 -19.06 20.84 3.85
CA GLN A 229 -19.60 19.47 3.83
C GLN A 229 -18.85 18.53 2.87
N SER A 230 -17.89 19.05 2.12
CA SER A 230 -17.16 18.27 1.11
C SER A 230 -15.92 17.62 1.69
N PHE A 231 -15.67 16.36 1.31
CA PHE A 231 -14.49 15.61 1.64
C PHE A 231 -13.63 15.37 0.40
N ILE A 232 -12.32 15.50 0.54
CA ILE A 232 -11.35 15.30 -0.52
C ILE A 232 -10.29 14.35 -0.05
N ILE A 233 -10.22 13.19 -0.68
CA ILE A 233 -9.23 12.14 -0.40
C ILE A 233 -7.91 12.52 -1.07
N ARG A 234 -6.80 12.22 -0.39
CA ARG A 234 -5.46 12.38 -0.96
C ARG A 234 -5.30 11.53 -2.21
N LYS A 235 -5.05 12.20 -3.33
CA LYS A 235 -4.73 11.59 -4.62
C LYS A 235 -3.85 12.50 -5.46
N ASN A 236 -3.16 11.92 -6.45
CA ASN A 236 -2.32 12.65 -7.40
C ASN A 236 -1.20 13.47 -6.72
N SER A 237 -0.66 12.98 -5.60
CA SER A 237 0.54 13.54 -5.00
C SER A 237 1.79 13.23 -5.83
N HIS A 238 2.85 14.02 -5.67
CA HIS A 238 4.11 13.76 -6.35
C HIS A 238 5.26 13.64 -5.38
N ILE A 239 6.19 12.77 -5.77
CA ILE A 239 7.43 12.53 -5.04
C ILE A 239 8.31 13.76 -5.15
N LEU A 240 8.80 14.24 -4.01
CA LEU A 240 9.87 15.21 -3.92
C LEU A 240 11.21 14.53 -3.63
N GLU A 241 11.19 13.53 -2.74
CA GLU A 241 12.36 12.75 -2.35
C GLU A 241 11.89 11.40 -1.78
N ASN A 242 12.51 10.30 -2.20
CA ASN A 242 12.26 9.00 -1.59
C ASN A 242 13.56 8.20 -1.50
N ASN A 243 13.84 7.72 -0.29
CA ASN A 243 14.94 6.82 0.00
C ASN A 243 14.53 5.85 1.13
N GLU A 244 15.46 5.07 1.65
CA GLU A 244 15.16 4.08 2.69
C GLU A 244 14.82 4.68 4.07
N HIS A 245 15.23 5.94 4.33
CA HIS A 245 15.07 6.61 5.63
C HIS A 245 13.94 7.62 5.65
N VAL A 246 13.70 8.30 4.53
CA VAL A 246 12.66 9.31 4.42
C VAL A 246 11.97 9.26 3.06
N MET A 247 10.69 9.50 3.06
CA MET A 247 9.86 9.59 1.86
C MET A 247 9.08 10.90 1.91
N VAL A 248 9.29 11.77 0.92
CA VAL A 248 8.70 13.11 0.88
C VAL A 248 7.86 13.28 -0.38
N SER A 249 6.61 13.69 -0.19
CA SER A 249 5.71 14.02 -1.30
C SER A 249 4.96 15.32 -1.08
N GLU A 250 4.51 15.93 -2.15
CA GLU A 250 3.62 17.08 -2.13
C GLU A 250 2.25 16.69 -2.67
N TRP A 251 1.19 17.05 -1.93
CA TRP A 251 -0.19 16.96 -2.35
C TRP A 251 -0.82 18.35 -2.44
N LYS A 252 -1.34 18.68 -3.60
CA LYS A 252 -2.05 19.94 -3.88
C LYS A 252 -3.49 19.62 -4.26
N PRO A 253 -4.42 19.51 -3.30
CA PRO A 253 -5.84 19.32 -3.59
C PRO A 253 -6.43 20.53 -4.35
N PHE A 254 -5.91 21.72 -4.06
CA PHE A 254 -6.28 23.00 -4.67
C PHE A 254 -5.07 23.89 -4.87
N ASN A 255 -5.23 24.97 -5.65
CA ASN A 255 -4.16 25.98 -5.85
C ASN A 255 -3.77 26.71 -4.55
N ASP A 256 -4.72 26.79 -3.61
CA ASP A 256 -4.55 27.51 -2.34
C ASP A 256 -4.12 26.62 -1.18
N VAL A 257 -3.90 25.32 -1.42
CA VAL A 257 -3.49 24.35 -0.41
C VAL A 257 -2.36 23.48 -0.93
N SER A 258 -1.25 23.46 -0.20
CA SER A 258 -0.13 22.53 -0.43
C SER A 258 0.21 21.84 0.88
N ILE A 259 0.30 20.50 0.82
CA ILE A 259 0.67 19.65 1.94
C ILE A 259 1.90 18.83 1.54
N ILE A 260 3.03 19.09 2.18
CA ILE A 260 4.22 18.26 2.06
C ILE A 260 4.22 17.26 3.20
N THR A 261 4.22 15.98 2.85
CA THR A 261 4.25 14.87 3.82
C THR A 261 5.63 14.23 3.84
N TYR A 262 6.22 14.15 5.02
CA TYR A 262 7.40 13.35 5.33
C TYR A 262 6.94 12.08 6.01
N ILE A 263 7.39 10.94 5.53
CA ILE A 263 7.23 9.64 6.20
C ILE A 263 8.61 9.14 6.57
N PHE A 264 8.78 8.75 7.82
CA PHE A 264 9.96 8.05 8.31
C PHE A 264 9.60 6.59 8.51
N PRO A 265 9.91 5.71 7.51
CA PRO A 265 9.54 4.31 7.56
C PRO A 265 10.19 3.62 8.75
N ASN A 266 9.39 3.04 9.61
CA ASN A 266 9.83 2.18 10.71
C ASN A 266 8.67 1.27 11.14
N VAL A 267 8.95 0.20 11.86
CA VAL A 267 7.98 -0.76 12.36
C VAL A 267 8.29 -1.14 13.81
N PRO A 268 7.30 -1.25 14.68
CA PRO A 268 5.86 -1.03 14.42
C PRO A 268 5.43 0.44 14.45
N TYR A 269 6.30 1.36 14.87
CA TYR A 269 6.06 2.79 14.91
C TYR A 269 6.70 3.50 13.71
N HIS A 270 5.94 4.37 13.05
CA HIS A 270 6.47 5.28 12.04
C HIS A 270 5.91 6.69 12.25
N TYR A 271 6.63 7.68 11.74
CA TYR A 271 6.22 9.08 11.85
C TYR A 271 5.75 9.61 10.50
N ARG A 272 4.71 10.44 10.56
CA ARG A 272 4.20 11.26 9.45
C ARG A 272 4.20 12.71 9.89
N ILE A 273 4.93 13.54 9.15
CA ILE A 273 4.95 14.99 9.39
C ILE A 273 4.33 15.67 8.18
N HIS A 274 3.30 16.46 8.40
CA HIS A 274 2.62 17.20 7.36
C HIS A 274 2.91 18.68 7.53
N VAL A 275 3.66 19.27 6.58
CA VAL A 275 3.87 20.70 6.46
C VAL A 275 2.77 21.25 5.55
N VAL A 276 1.86 22.00 6.14
CA VAL A 276 0.67 22.54 5.49
C VAL A 276 0.89 24.01 5.21
N ASN A 277 0.75 24.42 3.96
CA ASN A 277 0.69 25.81 3.58
C ASN A 277 -0.67 26.07 2.91
N THR A 278 -1.45 27.01 3.46
CA THR A 278 -2.83 27.21 3.03
C THR A 278 -3.26 28.67 3.06
N LYS A 279 -4.10 29.06 2.09
CA LYS A 279 -4.78 30.35 2.05
C LYS A 279 -6.26 30.27 2.49
N ILE A 280 -6.73 29.06 2.82
CA ILE A 280 -8.12 28.81 3.25
C ILE A 280 -8.13 27.96 4.51
N SER A 281 -9.22 28.03 5.28
CA SER A 281 -9.43 27.19 6.47
C SER A 281 -10.01 25.85 6.08
N PHE A 282 -9.54 24.75 6.72
CA PHE A 282 -10.05 23.40 6.51
C PHE A 282 -9.73 22.47 7.69
N LYS A 283 -10.36 21.29 7.71
CA LYS A 283 -9.99 20.19 8.60
C LYS A 283 -9.17 19.15 7.86
N LEU A 284 -8.04 18.73 8.44
CA LEU A 284 -7.23 17.62 7.95
C LEU A 284 -7.42 16.41 8.86
N TYR A 285 -7.72 15.27 8.25
CA TYR A 285 -7.77 13.97 8.91
C TYR A 285 -6.59 13.13 8.42
N ASP A 286 -5.82 12.54 9.35
CA ASP A 286 -4.81 11.52 9.06
C ASP A 286 -5.23 10.21 9.71
N PHE A 287 -5.29 9.14 8.91
CA PHE A 287 -5.81 7.85 9.32
C PHE A 287 -4.68 6.83 9.52
N GLY A 288 -4.78 6.07 10.62
CA GLY A 288 -3.98 4.88 10.85
C GLY A 288 -4.42 3.69 10.00
N THR A 289 -3.96 2.50 10.36
CA THR A 289 -4.34 1.26 9.69
C THR A 289 -5.69 0.75 10.20
N ALA A 290 -6.47 0.12 9.34
CA ALA A 290 -7.73 -0.52 9.72
C ALA A 290 -7.50 -1.75 10.62
N VAL A 291 -8.42 -1.99 11.56
CA VAL A 291 -8.45 -3.18 12.43
C VAL A 291 -9.80 -3.86 12.29
N CYS A 292 -9.79 -5.19 12.22
CA CYS A 292 -11.01 -5.99 12.15
C CYS A 292 -11.91 -5.75 13.36
N LYS A 293 -13.18 -5.43 13.11
CA LYS A 293 -14.20 -5.30 14.15
C LYS A 293 -14.82 -6.66 14.46
N ASN A 294 -14.23 -7.34 15.41
CA ASN A 294 -14.70 -8.63 15.94
C ASN A 294 -15.04 -8.52 17.45
N ASN A 295 -15.42 -9.63 18.07
CA ASN A 295 -15.82 -9.66 19.49
C ASN A 295 -14.70 -9.33 20.46
N SER A 296 -13.43 -9.45 20.05
CA SER A 296 -12.27 -9.09 20.88
C SER A 296 -11.79 -7.65 20.67
N LEU A 297 -12.49 -6.84 19.87
CA LEU A 297 -12.08 -5.47 19.59
C LEU A 297 -12.19 -4.60 20.84
N ILE A 298 -11.09 -3.96 21.18
CA ILE A 298 -11.00 -2.90 22.20
C ILE A 298 -10.64 -1.58 21.52
N LYS A 299 -11.31 -0.52 21.94
CA LYS A 299 -11.08 0.86 21.49
C LYS A 299 -10.63 1.69 22.68
N SER A 300 -9.59 2.50 22.47
CA SER A 300 -9.08 3.43 23.49
C SER A 300 -8.83 4.78 22.83
N THR A 301 -9.45 5.82 23.38
CA THR A 301 -9.21 7.21 22.98
C THR A 301 -8.90 8.03 24.20
N LYS A 302 -7.82 8.79 24.16
CA LYS A 302 -7.45 9.70 25.22
C LYS A 302 -6.73 10.91 24.60
N ASP A 303 -7.30 12.08 24.77
CA ASP A 303 -6.75 13.37 24.31
C ASP A 303 -6.30 13.30 22.83
N ASN A 304 -5.00 13.24 22.62
CA ASN A 304 -4.36 13.20 21.31
C ASN A 304 -4.01 11.79 20.81
N LYS A 305 -4.55 10.73 21.43
CA LYS A 305 -4.25 9.33 21.11
C LYS A 305 -5.51 8.55 20.80
N ALA A 306 -5.47 7.73 19.74
CA ALA A 306 -6.50 6.77 19.41
C ALA A 306 -5.87 5.41 19.07
N PHE A 307 -6.30 4.36 19.77
CA PHE A 307 -5.85 3.00 19.57
C PHE A 307 -7.03 2.06 19.43
N CYS A 308 -6.92 1.12 18.53
CA CYS A 308 -7.83 -0.01 18.41
C CYS A 308 -7.03 -1.30 18.25
N TYR A 309 -7.43 -2.34 18.95
CA TYR A 309 -6.74 -3.62 18.93
C TYR A 309 -7.70 -4.78 19.16
N ASN A 310 -7.32 -5.92 18.65
CA ASN A 310 -7.93 -7.21 18.91
C ASN A 310 -6.84 -8.27 19.13
N THR A 311 -7.17 -9.53 19.23
CA THR A 311 -6.19 -10.61 19.51
C THR A 311 -5.02 -10.68 18.52
N ASN A 312 -5.19 -10.17 17.28
CA ASN A 312 -4.22 -10.36 16.20
C ASN A 312 -3.75 -9.05 15.54
N GLN A 313 -4.30 -7.92 15.94
CA GLN A 313 -4.05 -6.63 15.26
C GLN A 313 -4.06 -5.50 16.28
N ILE A 314 -3.08 -4.60 16.15
CA ILE A 314 -3.05 -3.34 16.88
C ILE A 314 -2.82 -2.23 15.86
N SER A 315 -3.62 -1.18 15.92
CA SER A 315 -3.41 0.05 15.18
C SER A 315 -3.62 1.25 16.10
N GLY A 316 -2.73 2.23 15.99
CA GLY A 316 -2.82 3.46 16.74
C GLY A 316 -2.32 4.64 15.95
N ILE A 317 -2.81 5.81 16.31
CA ILE A 317 -2.29 7.08 15.84
C ILE A 317 -2.38 8.11 16.98
N TYR A 318 -1.34 8.90 17.15
CA TYR A 318 -1.37 10.02 18.06
C TYR A 318 -0.62 11.21 17.49
N THR A 319 -1.15 12.41 17.73
CA THR A 319 -0.47 13.65 17.40
C THR A 319 0.45 14.08 18.54
N LEU A 320 1.64 14.58 18.18
CA LEU A 320 2.60 15.11 19.14
C LEU A 320 2.38 16.60 19.44
N PHE A 321 1.35 17.24 18.85
CA PHE A 321 1.03 18.67 19.00
C PHE A 321 -0.43 18.91 19.35
N ASP A 322 -0.70 19.99 20.10
CA ASP A 322 -1.94 20.22 20.85
C ASP A 322 -3.16 20.71 20.03
N ASN A 323 -3.03 20.96 18.73
CA ASN A 323 -4.11 21.61 17.94
C ASN A 323 -5.07 20.61 17.25
N GLY A 324 -5.22 19.40 17.76
CA GLY A 324 -6.06 18.39 17.18
C GLY A 324 -6.65 17.44 18.21
N PHE A 325 -7.57 16.61 17.78
CA PHE A 325 -8.07 15.48 18.56
C PHE A 325 -7.85 14.16 17.83
N SER A 326 -7.84 13.09 18.59
CA SER A 326 -7.78 11.73 18.05
C SER A 326 -9.08 10.99 18.35
N SER A 327 -9.53 10.14 17.42
CA SER A 327 -10.73 9.35 17.56
C SER A 327 -10.65 8.07 16.72
N ILE A 328 -11.70 7.26 16.76
CA ILE A 328 -11.81 6.00 16.03
C ILE A 328 -13.05 6.05 15.15
N CYS A 329 -12.85 5.85 13.86
CA CYS A 329 -13.91 5.75 12.88
C CYS A 329 -14.45 4.32 12.84
N ASP A 330 -15.74 4.15 13.11
CA ASP A 330 -16.49 2.92 12.80
C ASP A 330 -16.86 2.97 11.31
N CYS A 331 -16.16 2.18 10.50
CA CYS A 331 -16.35 2.21 9.05
C CYS A 331 -17.65 1.51 8.63
N SER A 332 -18.23 1.98 7.53
CA SER A 332 -19.33 1.28 6.88
C SER A 332 -18.95 -0.14 6.45
N PRO A 333 -19.89 -1.08 6.44
CA PRO A 333 -19.59 -2.45 6.02
C PRO A 333 -19.02 -2.53 4.60
N ASN A 334 -18.14 -3.50 4.38
CA ASN A 334 -17.55 -3.84 3.09
C ASN A 334 -16.62 -2.78 2.47
N VAL A 335 -16.09 -1.87 3.27
CA VAL A 335 -15.03 -0.95 2.81
C VAL A 335 -13.65 -1.60 2.81
N ASN A 336 -13.36 -2.54 3.72
CA ASN A 336 -12.07 -3.22 3.78
C ASN A 336 -12.06 -4.46 2.89
N LEU A 337 -10.92 -4.74 2.24
CA LEU A 337 -10.81 -5.86 1.29
C LEU A 337 -10.72 -7.23 1.98
N GLN A 338 -10.28 -7.27 3.23
CA GLN A 338 -10.06 -8.51 4.00
C GLN A 338 -11.18 -8.79 5.00
N TYR A 339 -11.73 -7.75 5.63
CA TYR A 339 -12.71 -7.87 6.69
C TYR A 339 -13.99 -7.09 6.37
N PRO A 340 -15.19 -7.69 6.51
CA PRO A 340 -16.45 -7.00 6.23
C PRO A 340 -16.72 -5.80 7.14
N LYS A 341 -16.19 -5.80 8.37
CA LYS A 341 -16.35 -4.71 9.34
C LYS A 341 -14.99 -4.35 9.93
N VAL A 342 -14.66 -3.07 9.92
CA VAL A 342 -13.39 -2.56 10.45
C VAL A 342 -13.60 -1.24 11.20
N VAL A 343 -12.62 -0.90 12.02
CA VAL A 343 -12.45 0.42 12.64
C VAL A 343 -11.10 0.99 12.25
N ILE A 344 -10.98 2.33 12.19
CA ILE A 344 -9.73 3.00 11.86
C ILE A 344 -9.48 4.13 12.86
N PRO A 345 -8.34 4.14 13.59
CA PRO A 345 -7.95 5.27 14.39
C PRO A 345 -7.51 6.44 13.50
N TYR A 346 -7.83 7.67 13.90
CA TYR A 346 -7.46 8.88 13.14
C TYR A 346 -7.18 10.06 14.05
N THR A 347 -6.44 11.04 13.51
CA THR A 347 -6.30 12.38 14.08
C THR A 347 -7.04 13.38 13.19
N CYS A 348 -7.55 14.46 13.81
CA CYS A 348 -8.20 15.56 13.10
C CYS A 348 -7.65 16.89 13.62
N THR A 349 -7.16 17.74 12.72
CA THR A 349 -6.60 19.06 13.02
C THR A 349 -7.31 20.13 12.20
N ASN A 350 -7.65 21.25 12.83
CA ASN A 350 -8.19 22.42 12.14
C ASN A 350 -7.02 23.33 11.70
N PHE A 351 -7.05 23.76 10.46
CA PHE A 351 -6.09 24.71 9.91
C PHE A 351 -6.77 26.00 9.50
N GLU A 352 -6.15 27.10 9.91
CA GLU A 352 -6.43 28.45 9.42
C GLU A 352 -5.40 28.82 8.36
N LYS A 353 -5.62 29.95 7.66
CA LYS A 353 -4.66 30.50 6.70
C LYS A 353 -3.28 30.65 7.31
N GLY A 354 -2.26 30.13 6.62
CA GLY A 354 -0.86 30.22 7.06
C GLY A 354 -0.03 28.98 6.73
N LYS A 355 1.17 28.93 7.32
CA LYS A 355 2.06 27.79 7.30
C LYS A 355 2.02 27.09 8.65
N HIS A 356 1.73 25.81 8.64
CA HIS A 356 1.59 24.97 9.82
C HIS A 356 2.32 23.65 9.64
N TYR A 357 2.56 22.93 10.72
CA TYR A 357 2.98 21.53 10.66
C TYR A 357 2.32 20.73 11.78
N ILE A 358 2.07 19.47 11.51
CA ILE A 358 1.65 18.47 12.48
C ILE A 358 2.55 17.25 12.41
N VAL A 359 2.74 16.59 13.54
CA VAL A 359 3.52 15.38 13.66
C VAL A 359 2.63 14.29 14.24
N ASN A 360 2.44 13.25 13.47
CA ASN A 360 1.71 12.07 13.88
C ASN A 360 2.65 10.88 14.00
N CYS A 361 2.52 10.14 15.09
CA CYS A 361 3.13 8.84 15.25
C CYS A 361 2.06 7.77 15.03
N CYS A 362 2.31 6.87 14.11
CA CYS A 362 1.41 5.79 13.76
C CYS A 362 1.98 4.46 14.25
N TYR A 363 1.13 3.63 14.83
CA TYR A 363 1.44 2.26 15.24
C TYR A 363 0.71 1.26 14.35
N ASN A 364 1.42 0.21 13.94
CA ASN A 364 0.82 -0.93 13.24
C ASN A 364 1.58 -2.21 13.59
N GLY A 365 0.92 -3.16 14.25
CA GLY A 365 1.57 -4.39 14.69
C GLY A 365 0.58 -5.44 15.21
N ILE A 366 1.12 -6.50 15.80
CA ILE A 366 0.35 -7.59 16.41
C ILE A 366 0.57 -7.69 17.93
N ALA A 367 1.58 -7.02 18.47
CA ALA A 367 1.87 -6.94 19.90
C ALA A 367 2.34 -5.52 20.23
N GLU A 368 2.04 -5.07 21.44
CA GLU A 368 2.48 -3.76 21.92
C GLU A 368 3.99 -3.78 22.19
N ILE A 369 4.69 -2.76 21.67
CA ILE A 369 6.13 -2.55 21.85
C ILE A 369 6.34 -1.09 22.19
N GLU A 370 7.20 -0.79 23.15
CA GLU A 370 7.55 0.59 23.51
C GLU A 370 8.25 1.31 22.35
N ASN A 371 7.86 2.56 22.12
CA ASN A 371 8.48 3.40 21.10
C ASN A 371 9.76 4.04 21.65
N THR A 372 10.90 3.60 21.19
CA THR A 372 12.22 4.13 21.56
C THR A 372 12.78 5.17 20.58
N THR A 373 12.10 5.38 19.45
CA THR A 373 12.58 6.28 18.40
C THR A 373 12.38 7.74 18.79
N LYS A 374 13.43 8.53 18.70
CA LYS A 374 13.42 9.97 19.01
C LYS A 374 13.20 10.78 17.74
N ILE A 375 12.24 11.69 17.80
CA ILE A 375 11.99 12.68 16.77
C ILE A 375 11.91 14.07 17.39
N GLN A 376 12.51 15.07 16.75
CA GLN A 376 12.40 16.47 17.14
C GLN A 376 12.10 17.31 15.91
N VAL A 377 11.10 18.17 16.00
CA VAL A 377 10.76 19.10 14.93
C VAL A 377 11.19 20.50 15.32
N LYS A 378 11.90 21.17 14.42
CA LYS A 378 12.31 22.58 14.51
C LYS A 378 11.58 23.41 13.46
N THR A 379 11.77 24.71 13.50
CA THR A 379 11.14 25.64 12.54
C THR A 379 11.55 25.40 11.08
N ASP A 380 12.74 24.84 10.85
CA ASP A 380 13.38 24.66 9.55
C ASP A 380 13.49 23.20 9.09
N GLY A 381 13.18 22.22 9.99
CA GLY A 381 13.28 20.82 9.62
C GLY A 381 13.02 19.85 10.78
N ILE A 382 13.39 18.61 10.54
CA ILE A 382 13.12 17.45 11.39
C ILE A 382 14.43 16.76 11.73
N PHE A 383 14.68 16.48 13.01
CA PHE A 383 15.70 15.54 13.44
C PHE A 383 15.06 14.18 13.70
N TYR A 384 15.52 13.17 12.97
CA TYR A 384 15.12 11.78 13.12
C TYR A 384 16.36 10.89 13.14
N GLU A 385 16.52 10.09 14.18
CA GLU A 385 17.71 9.23 14.40
C GLU A 385 19.03 10.01 14.25
N ASN A 386 19.09 11.23 14.80
CA ASN A 386 20.23 12.17 14.74
C ASN A 386 20.58 12.72 13.35
N VAL A 387 19.75 12.51 12.34
CA VAL A 387 19.89 13.10 11.00
C VAL A 387 18.92 14.25 10.84
N PHE A 388 19.38 15.37 10.28
CA PHE A 388 18.56 16.53 10.00
C PHE A 388 17.97 16.46 8.58
N TYR A 389 16.65 16.60 8.50
CA TYR A 389 15.88 16.66 7.26
C TYR A 389 15.23 18.04 7.14
N PRO A 390 15.72 18.93 6.26
CA PRO A 390 15.15 20.26 6.11
C PRO A 390 13.74 20.21 5.53
N PHE A 391 12.89 21.15 5.91
CA PHE A 391 11.59 21.31 5.29
C PHE A 391 11.75 21.75 3.85
N LYS A 392 11.15 20.97 2.93
CA LYS A 392 11.04 21.37 1.53
C LYS A 392 10.10 22.57 1.43
N GLU A 393 10.42 23.49 0.53
CA GLU A 393 9.56 24.63 0.27
C GLU A 393 8.28 24.22 -0.45
N THR A 394 7.15 24.75 0.03
CA THR A 394 5.88 24.62 -0.66
C THR A 394 5.79 25.69 -1.75
N TYR A 395 5.57 25.27 -2.98
CA TYR A 395 5.41 26.20 -4.10
C TYR A 395 3.94 26.52 -4.32
N PHE A 396 3.53 27.77 -4.05
CA PHE A 396 2.30 28.33 -4.61
C PHE A 396 2.62 28.95 -5.95
N PRO A 397 1.99 28.49 -7.03
CA PRO A 397 2.18 29.19 -8.32
C PRO A 397 1.70 30.63 -8.13
N ASN A 398 2.61 31.59 -8.25
CA ASN A 398 2.22 32.98 -8.42
C ASN A 398 1.30 33.07 -9.62
N ASN A 399 0.27 33.94 -9.58
CA ASN A 399 -0.63 34.24 -10.70
C ASN A 399 0.09 34.93 -11.90
N SER A 400 1.34 34.61 -12.15
CA SER A 400 2.11 35.08 -13.27
C SER A 400 1.65 34.43 -14.58
N LEU A 401 1.79 35.14 -15.70
CA LEU A 401 1.54 34.59 -17.04
C LEU A 401 2.26 33.28 -17.32
N TYR A 402 3.43 33.08 -16.69
CA TYR A 402 4.23 31.86 -16.76
C TYR A 402 3.52 30.65 -16.11
N SER A 403 2.87 30.82 -14.96
CA SER A 403 2.11 29.73 -14.33
C SER A 403 0.85 29.36 -15.11
N LYS A 404 0.20 30.33 -15.77
CA LYS A 404 -0.91 30.08 -16.71
C LYS A 404 -0.43 29.32 -17.94
N ALA A 405 0.72 29.69 -18.51
CA ALA A 405 1.31 29.00 -19.65
C ALA A 405 1.67 27.52 -19.32
N ILE A 406 2.23 27.24 -18.13
CA ILE A 406 2.51 25.87 -17.68
C ILE A 406 1.22 25.07 -17.48
N GLN A 407 0.16 25.68 -16.93
CA GLN A 407 -1.14 25.01 -16.80
C GLN A 407 -1.76 24.67 -18.17
N ILE A 408 -1.66 25.60 -19.13
CA ILE A 408 -2.12 25.38 -20.52
C ILE A 408 -1.30 24.27 -21.18
N ALA A 409 0.03 24.30 -21.05
CA ALA A 409 0.92 23.28 -21.60
C ALA A 409 0.65 21.88 -20.98
N ARG A 410 0.35 21.79 -19.69
CA ARG A 410 -0.04 20.55 -19.02
C ARG A 410 -1.39 20.04 -19.52
N LYS A 411 -2.40 20.92 -19.69
CA LYS A 411 -3.71 20.55 -20.26
C LYS A 411 -3.57 20.08 -21.71
N LEU A 412 -2.77 20.76 -22.52
CA LEU A 412 -2.49 20.34 -23.90
C LEU A 412 -1.77 18.99 -23.97
N LYS A 413 -0.80 18.73 -23.06
CA LYS A 413 -0.13 17.44 -22.99
C LYS A 413 -1.07 16.30 -22.60
N THR A 414 -2.03 16.56 -21.72
CA THR A 414 -3.09 15.60 -21.35
C THR A 414 -4.04 15.37 -22.55
N ILE A 415 -4.44 16.41 -23.27
CA ILE A 415 -5.29 16.29 -24.46
C ILE A 415 -4.56 15.50 -25.56
N ILE A 416 -3.29 15.79 -25.83
CA ILE A 416 -2.48 15.07 -26.84
C ILE A 416 -2.29 13.59 -26.46
N SER A 417 -2.23 13.25 -25.17
CA SER A 417 -2.15 11.86 -24.73
C SER A 417 -3.47 11.08 -24.88
N TYR A 418 -4.60 11.76 -25.08
CA TYR A 418 -5.88 11.14 -25.40
C TYR A 418 -6.06 10.84 -26.91
N PHE A 419 -5.24 11.46 -27.76
CA PHE A 419 -5.29 11.27 -29.23
C PHE A 419 -4.11 10.44 -29.78
N LYS A 420 -3.25 9.92 -28.90
CA LYS A 420 -2.24 8.89 -29.18
C LYS A 420 -2.59 7.58 -28.46
#